data_416af4c40995a97f9a8da3550af522bb
#
_entry.id   416af4c40995a97f9a8da3550af522bb
#
_cell.length_a   1.000
_cell.length_b   1.000
_cell.length_c   1.000
_cell.angle_alpha   90.00
_cell.angle_beta   90.00
_cell.angle_gamma   90.00
#
_symmetry.space_group_name_H-M   'P 1'
#
loop_
_entity.id
_entity.type
_entity.pdbx_description
1 polymer ?
#
loop_
_entity_poly.entity_id
_entity_poly.type
_entity_poly.pdbx_seq_one_letter_code
_entity_poly.pdbx_strand_id
1 'polypeptide(L)'
;MRISNEEKELRMAFYQLEKFYRPLIDFLTEQQDRYIDYKGSTTINSYLCYKPDVLILGYNPAHGKYNDWNKDGAHLIYTGERPLGIFEWGNANKGGEWYEMNKPVGNSYPRNILEFLFQFAKLRKWGKKEQENQKPSWTSKAERKIMMMNLYPIGTKDGTILRQLFTTMINENSFPYEGIFKEEWDIRRFFLSKMHQFIQQFVKPKTILCLGKSTISDYTWGEVEESKYKGVYIGKNYTNVVGVSRRGTWTNRAKNAAFVINDILNR
;
A
#
# COMPACT_ATOMS: atom_id res chain seq x y z
N MET A 1 -8.63 -24.02 10.91
CA MET A 1 -7.22 -23.93 10.45
C MET A 1 -6.41 -23.33 11.59
N ARG A 2 -5.34 -23.98 12.07
CA ARG A 2 -4.51 -23.40 13.16
C ARG A 2 -3.65 -22.27 12.55
N ILE A 3 -3.73 -21.09 13.14
CA ILE A 3 -2.89 -19.94 12.77
C ILE A 3 -1.47 -20.24 13.24
N SER A 4 -0.46 -20.04 12.37
CA SER A 4 0.95 -20.27 12.75
C SER A 4 1.43 -19.25 13.80
N ASN A 5 2.54 -19.53 14.47
CA ASN A 5 3.10 -18.59 15.45
C ASN A 5 3.56 -17.29 14.76
N GLU A 6 4.13 -17.40 13.58
CA GLU A 6 4.56 -16.26 12.78
C GLU A 6 3.38 -15.35 12.35
N GLU A 7 2.24 -15.96 12.01
CA GLU A 7 1.03 -15.18 11.71
C GLU A 7 0.47 -14.47 12.96
N LYS A 8 0.59 -15.09 14.14
CA LYS A 8 0.21 -14.43 15.40
C LYS A 8 1.14 -13.27 15.71
N GLU A 9 2.46 -13.47 15.56
CA GLU A 9 3.45 -12.40 15.74
C GLU A 9 3.22 -11.25 14.76
N LEU A 10 2.94 -11.54 13.50
CA LEU A 10 2.62 -10.52 12.49
C LEU A 10 1.38 -9.71 12.90
N ARG A 11 0.33 -10.37 13.38
CA ARG A 11 -0.90 -9.68 13.85
C ARG A 11 -0.63 -8.79 15.06
N MET A 12 0.15 -9.29 16.02
CA MET A 12 0.55 -8.50 17.19
C MET A 12 1.40 -7.30 16.78
N ALA A 13 2.36 -7.49 15.89
CA ALA A 13 3.18 -6.41 15.37
C ALA A 13 2.36 -5.37 14.59
N PHE A 14 1.39 -5.81 13.82
CA PHE A 14 0.46 -4.91 13.12
C PHE A 14 -0.37 -4.09 14.11
N TYR A 15 -0.89 -4.70 15.15
CA TYR A 15 -1.61 -3.98 16.21
C TYR A 15 -0.71 -2.94 16.91
N GLN A 16 0.58 -3.24 17.14
CA GLN A 16 1.52 -2.25 17.70
C GLN A 16 1.80 -1.12 16.71
N LEU A 17 1.89 -1.42 15.41
CA LEU A 17 2.02 -0.40 14.37
C LEU A 17 0.79 0.53 14.34
N GLU A 18 -0.42 -0.02 14.43
CA GLU A 18 -1.65 0.77 14.52
C GLU A 18 -1.68 1.66 15.77
N LYS A 19 -1.27 1.12 16.92
CA LYS A 19 -1.11 1.91 18.17
C LYS A 19 -0.11 3.04 18.00
N PHE A 20 0.97 2.79 17.28
CA PHE A 20 1.99 3.81 17.01
C PHE A 20 1.43 4.98 16.19
N TYR A 21 0.53 4.74 15.24
CA TYR A 21 -0.09 5.81 14.46
C TYR A 21 -1.26 6.50 15.16
N ARG A 22 -1.81 5.90 16.20
CA ARG A 22 -3.02 6.36 16.89
C ARG A 22 -2.94 7.84 17.33
N PRO A 23 -1.87 8.33 17.99
CA PRO A 23 -1.81 9.72 18.44
C PRO A 23 -2.00 10.73 17.28
N LEU A 24 -1.39 10.45 16.11
CA LEU A 24 -1.55 11.33 14.95
C LEU A 24 -2.96 11.25 14.36
N ILE A 25 -3.52 10.05 14.29
CA ILE A 25 -4.86 9.82 13.73
C ILE A 25 -5.91 10.51 14.61
N ASP A 26 -5.83 10.34 15.91
CA ASP A 26 -6.74 10.96 16.87
C ASP A 26 -6.62 12.49 16.82
N PHE A 27 -5.40 13.02 16.84
CA PHE A 27 -5.14 14.46 16.70
C PHE A 27 -5.73 15.03 15.39
N LEU A 28 -5.49 14.39 14.25
CA LEU A 28 -6.02 14.85 12.96
C LEU A 28 -7.55 14.72 12.86
N THR A 29 -8.14 13.75 13.54
CA THR A 29 -9.58 13.57 13.60
C THR A 29 -10.24 14.63 14.46
N GLU A 30 -9.68 14.94 15.62
CA GLU A 30 -10.16 15.99 16.53
C GLU A 30 -10.00 17.39 15.93
N GLN A 31 -8.97 17.61 15.12
CA GLN A 31 -8.64 18.88 14.48
C GLN A 31 -9.03 18.92 13.00
N GLN A 32 -10.03 18.14 12.58
CA GLN A 32 -10.38 17.99 11.15
C GLN A 32 -10.78 19.32 10.49
N ASP A 33 -11.41 20.23 11.20
CA ASP A 33 -11.77 21.55 10.69
C ASP A 33 -10.52 22.39 10.34
N ARG A 34 -9.41 22.17 11.03
CA ARG A 34 -8.12 22.82 10.79
C ARG A 34 -7.33 22.09 9.72
N TYR A 35 -7.30 20.76 9.76
CA TYR A 35 -6.59 19.91 8.81
C TYR A 35 -7.55 19.31 7.77
N ILE A 36 -8.23 20.18 7.03
CA ILE A 36 -9.30 19.84 6.05
C ILE A 36 -8.86 18.87 4.96
N ASP A 37 -7.57 18.78 4.70
CA ASP A 37 -6.97 17.87 3.72
C ASP A 37 -6.78 16.44 4.26
N TYR A 38 -6.91 16.23 5.55
CA TYR A 38 -6.94 14.90 6.14
C TYR A 38 -8.25 14.18 5.79
N LYS A 39 -8.13 12.98 5.26
CA LYS A 39 -9.25 12.17 4.72
C LYS A 39 -9.29 10.77 5.35
N GLY A 40 -8.91 10.67 6.62
CA GLY A 40 -8.88 9.40 7.34
C GLY A 40 -7.54 8.67 7.20
N SER A 41 -7.50 7.45 7.69
CA SER A 41 -6.29 6.65 7.69
C SER A 41 -6.55 5.22 7.22
N THR A 42 -5.57 4.63 6.54
CA THR A 42 -5.59 3.22 6.12
C THR A 42 -4.16 2.70 6.01
N THR A 43 -3.81 1.74 6.85
CA THR A 43 -2.47 1.12 6.82
C THR A 43 -2.43 -0.03 5.82
N ILE A 44 -3.43 -0.91 5.84
CA ILE A 44 -3.48 -2.12 5.01
C ILE A 44 -4.72 -2.12 4.10
N ASN A 45 -4.53 -2.57 2.86
CA ASN A 45 -5.57 -2.68 1.83
C ASN A 45 -5.77 -4.13 1.34
N SER A 46 -5.39 -5.11 2.14
CA SER A 46 -5.53 -6.55 1.83
C SER A 46 -5.49 -7.37 3.12
N TYR A 47 -5.57 -8.70 3.00
CA TYR A 47 -5.27 -9.56 4.14
C TYR A 47 -3.81 -9.41 4.59
N LEU A 48 -3.56 -9.51 5.91
CA LEU A 48 -2.21 -9.70 6.43
C LEU A 48 -1.66 -11.05 5.96
N CYS A 49 -0.46 -11.02 5.39
CA CYS A 49 0.20 -12.20 4.85
C CYS A 49 1.65 -12.25 5.34
N TYR A 50 2.03 -13.33 6.00
CA TYR A 50 3.42 -13.59 6.36
C TYR A 50 4.18 -14.09 5.14
N LYS A 51 5.32 -13.49 4.84
CA LYS A 51 6.16 -13.79 3.67
C LYS A 51 5.39 -13.78 2.35
N PRO A 52 4.66 -12.70 2.02
CA PRO A 52 4.03 -12.61 0.71
C PRO A 52 5.07 -12.67 -0.41
N ASP A 53 4.69 -13.22 -1.56
CA ASP A 53 5.56 -13.17 -2.73
C ASP A 53 5.79 -11.72 -3.17
N VAL A 54 4.75 -10.89 -3.08
CA VAL A 54 4.84 -9.44 -3.36
C VAL A 54 4.12 -8.64 -2.28
N LEU A 55 4.81 -7.65 -1.70
CA LEU A 55 4.18 -6.58 -0.96
C LEU A 55 4.02 -5.37 -1.88
N ILE A 56 2.79 -4.94 -2.13
CA ILE A 56 2.49 -3.73 -2.88
C ILE A 56 2.39 -2.56 -1.91
N LEU A 57 3.23 -1.53 -2.10
CA LEU A 57 3.21 -0.31 -1.30
C LEU A 57 2.64 0.86 -2.10
N GLY A 58 1.50 1.39 -1.66
CA GLY A 58 1.02 2.72 -2.01
C GLY A 58 1.77 3.80 -1.24
N TYR A 59 1.76 5.06 -1.71
CA TYR A 59 2.38 6.18 -0.97
C TYR A 59 1.56 6.51 0.27
N ASN A 60 0.30 6.88 0.05
CA ASN A 60 -0.70 7.13 1.07
C ASN A 60 -2.08 6.78 0.53
N PRO A 61 -3.08 6.56 1.40
CA PRO A 61 -4.44 6.36 0.95
C PRO A 61 -4.89 7.54 0.09
N ALA A 62 -5.33 7.25 -1.14
CA ALA A 62 -5.87 8.32 -1.98
C ALA A 62 -7.18 8.81 -1.37
N HIS A 63 -7.42 10.11 -1.49
CA HIS A 63 -8.71 10.69 -1.21
C HIS A 63 -9.77 10.06 -2.13
N GLY A 64 -10.65 9.31 -1.58
CA GLY A 64 -11.83 8.76 -2.23
C GLY A 64 -12.99 8.84 -1.25
N LYS A 65 -14.19 8.43 -1.63
CA LYS A 65 -15.42 8.44 -0.83
C LYS A 65 -15.38 7.61 0.49
N TYR A 66 -14.23 7.59 1.14
CA TYR A 66 -14.00 6.92 2.43
C TYR A 66 -14.60 7.66 3.62
N ASN A 67 -15.25 8.82 3.38
CA ASN A 67 -15.92 9.57 4.44
C ASN A 67 -16.97 8.77 5.19
N ASP A 68 -17.52 7.72 4.57
CA ASP A 68 -18.51 6.87 5.23
C ASP A 68 -17.88 5.89 6.23
N TRP A 69 -16.61 5.54 6.05
CA TRP A 69 -15.84 4.68 6.97
C TRP A 69 -15.34 5.44 8.20
N ASN A 70 -15.17 6.75 8.07
CA ASN A 70 -14.69 7.61 9.17
C ASN A 70 -15.83 8.18 10.04
N LYS A 71 -17.09 8.12 9.57
CA LYS A 71 -18.24 8.65 10.34
C LYS A 71 -18.38 8.01 11.71
N ASP A 72 -17.93 6.77 11.87
CA ASP A 72 -18.01 6.02 13.13
C ASP A 72 -16.67 5.95 13.89
N GLY A 73 -15.66 6.75 13.49
CA GLY A 73 -14.33 6.63 14.07
C GLY A 73 -13.68 5.26 13.83
N ALA A 74 -14.22 4.50 12.88
CA ALA A 74 -13.70 3.21 12.48
C ALA A 74 -12.42 3.41 11.68
N HIS A 75 -11.36 3.71 12.40
CA HIS A 75 -10.03 3.39 11.93
C HIS A 75 -10.06 1.92 11.55
N LEU A 76 -9.51 1.55 10.41
CA LEU A 76 -9.32 0.14 10.07
C LEU A 76 -8.27 -0.44 11.01
N ILE A 77 -8.59 -0.47 12.30
CA ILE A 77 -7.94 -1.31 13.27
C ILE A 77 -8.27 -2.72 12.79
N TYR A 78 -7.23 -3.49 12.59
CA TYR A 78 -7.41 -4.92 12.37
C TYR A 78 -8.01 -5.54 13.63
N THR A 79 -9.33 -5.54 13.71
CA THR A 79 -10.10 -6.08 14.85
C THR A 79 -10.09 -7.61 14.88
N GLY A 80 -9.41 -8.28 13.94
CA GLY A 80 -9.49 -9.70 13.73
C GLY A 80 -10.68 -10.11 12.88
N GLU A 81 -11.62 -9.20 12.61
CA GLU A 81 -12.62 -9.36 11.59
C GLU A 81 -11.94 -9.30 10.20
N ARG A 82 -12.53 -9.97 9.25
CA ARG A 82 -11.98 -10.15 7.92
C ARG A 82 -11.69 -8.81 7.25
N PRO A 83 -10.41 -8.38 7.09
CA PRO A 83 -10.13 -7.21 6.28
C PRO A 83 -10.55 -7.50 4.85
N LEU A 84 -10.96 -6.47 4.11
CA LEU A 84 -11.31 -6.65 2.71
C LEU A 84 -10.13 -7.23 1.95
N GLY A 85 -10.36 -8.26 1.16
CA GLY A 85 -9.35 -8.81 0.27
C GLY A 85 -8.91 -7.77 -0.77
N ILE A 86 -7.74 -7.94 -1.36
CA ILE A 86 -7.19 -7.03 -2.36
C ILE A 86 -8.16 -6.71 -3.51
N PHE A 87 -9.08 -7.64 -3.81
CA PHE A 87 -10.12 -7.48 -4.84
C PHE A 87 -11.42 -6.89 -4.30
N GLU A 88 -11.71 -7.05 -3.01
CA GLU A 88 -12.91 -6.54 -2.34
C GLU A 88 -12.80 -5.06 -2.02
N TRP A 89 -11.57 -4.55 -1.83
CA TRP A 89 -11.33 -3.14 -1.49
C TRP A 89 -11.87 -2.15 -2.53
N GLY A 90 -11.83 -2.52 -3.80
CA GLY A 90 -12.42 -1.70 -4.88
C GLY A 90 -13.94 -1.67 -4.89
N ASN A 91 -14.60 -2.65 -4.27
CA ASN A 91 -16.04 -2.85 -4.30
C ASN A 91 -16.81 -2.05 -3.26
N ALA A 92 -16.21 -1.77 -2.12
CA ALA A 92 -16.86 -1.02 -1.04
C ALA A 92 -17.45 0.33 -1.51
N ASN A 93 -17.04 0.80 -2.70
CA ASN A 93 -17.43 2.09 -3.24
C ASN A 93 -18.32 2.07 -4.48
N LYS A 94 -18.53 0.94 -5.19
CA LYS A 94 -19.25 0.92 -6.47
C LYS A 94 -20.04 -0.35 -6.81
N GLY A 95 -20.15 -1.31 -5.92
CA GLY A 95 -21.01 -2.50 -6.11
C GLY A 95 -20.56 -3.47 -7.22
N GLY A 96 -19.28 -3.51 -7.57
CA GLY A 96 -18.74 -4.46 -8.53
C GLY A 96 -17.33 -4.95 -8.15
N GLU A 97 -16.95 -6.16 -8.44
CA GLU A 97 -15.62 -6.68 -8.13
C GLU A 97 -14.57 -6.13 -9.12
N TRP A 98 -13.33 -5.92 -8.68
CA TRP A 98 -12.25 -5.35 -9.51
C TRP A 98 -11.98 -6.14 -10.80
N TYR A 99 -12.27 -7.42 -10.84
CA TYR A 99 -12.10 -8.27 -12.01
C TYR A 99 -13.28 -8.21 -13.00
N GLU A 100 -14.44 -7.63 -12.64
CA GLU A 100 -15.55 -7.37 -13.56
C GLU A 100 -15.28 -6.17 -14.49
N MET A 101 -14.08 -6.10 -15.05
CA MET A 101 -13.52 -4.92 -15.69
C MET A 101 -14.02 -4.59 -17.09
N ASN A 102 -15.07 -5.20 -17.55
CA ASN A 102 -15.76 -4.77 -18.78
C ASN A 102 -16.53 -3.46 -18.62
N LYS A 103 -16.59 -2.91 -17.40
CA LYS A 103 -17.17 -1.59 -17.12
C LYS A 103 -16.03 -0.59 -16.86
N PRO A 104 -16.04 0.60 -17.50
CA PRO A 104 -15.03 1.63 -17.27
C PRO A 104 -15.10 2.08 -15.80
N VAL A 105 -14.19 1.61 -14.99
CA VAL A 105 -13.97 2.15 -13.65
C VAL A 105 -13.31 3.50 -13.83
N GLY A 106 -13.99 4.57 -13.42
CA GLY A 106 -13.50 5.96 -13.54
C GLY A 106 -12.22 6.26 -12.75
N ASN A 107 -11.65 5.27 -12.06
CA ASN A 107 -10.40 5.36 -11.32
C ASN A 107 -9.36 4.42 -11.95
N SER A 108 -8.28 5.01 -12.47
CA SER A 108 -7.18 4.26 -13.10
C SER A 108 -6.35 3.43 -12.10
N TYR A 109 -6.41 3.74 -10.79
CA TYR A 109 -5.57 3.11 -9.78
C TYR A 109 -5.87 1.61 -9.58
N PRO A 110 -7.11 1.18 -9.33
CA PRO A 110 -7.45 -0.25 -9.26
C PRO A 110 -7.13 -1.00 -10.54
N ARG A 111 -7.44 -0.39 -11.69
CA ARG A 111 -7.18 -0.98 -13.01
C ARG A 111 -5.69 -1.28 -13.21
N ASN A 112 -4.83 -0.37 -12.77
CA ASN A 112 -3.39 -0.52 -12.92
C ASN A 112 -2.83 -1.64 -12.03
N ILE A 113 -3.35 -1.79 -10.81
CA ILE A 113 -2.98 -2.88 -9.92
C ILE A 113 -3.44 -4.21 -10.51
N LEU A 114 -4.66 -4.28 -11.03
CA LEU A 114 -5.16 -5.50 -11.69
C LEU A 114 -4.32 -5.90 -12.89
N GLU A 115 -3.91 -4.95 -13.72
CA GLU A 115 -3.04 -5.26 -14.86
C GLU A 115 -1.72 -5.89 -14.38
N PHE A 116 -1.12 -5.32 -13.33
CA PHE A 116 0.06 -5.95 -12.73
C PHE A 116 -0.24 -7.35 -12.22
N LEU A 117 -1.30 -7.53 -11.45
CA LEU A 117 -1.70 -8.82 -10.86
C LEU A 117 -1.96 -9.87 -11.93
N PHE A 118 -2.66 -9.50 -13.00
CA PHE A 118 -2.94 -10.37 -14.13
C PHE A 118 -1.65 -10.83 -14.83
N GLN A 119 -0.75 -9.90 -15.17
CA GLN A 119 0.52 -10.21 -15.81
C GLN A 119 1.40 -11.07 -14.89
N PHE A 120 1.45 -10.76 -13.62
CA PHE A 120 2.21 -11.52 -12.63
C PHE A 120 1.65 -12.92 -12.44
N ALA A 121 0.34 -13.08 -12.30
CA ALA A 121 -0.32 -14.37 -12.19
C ALA A 121 -0.07 -15.27 -13.42
N LYS A 122 -0.06 -14.67 -14.62
CA LYS A 122 0.29 -15.35 -15.86
C LYS A 122 1.73 -15.89 -15.84
N LEU A 123 2.70 -15.07 -15.43
CA LEU A 123 4.10 -15.47 -15.29
C LEU A 123 4.29 -16.58 -14.24
N ARG A 124 3.55 -16.50 -13.13
CA ARG A 124 3.60 -17.50 -12.05
C ARG A 124 2.74 -18.75 -12.32
N LYS A 125 2.06 -18.82 -13.46
CA LYS A 125 1.15 -19.93 -13.84
C LYS A 125 0.10 -20.22 -12.75
N TRP A 126 -0.50 -19.17 -12.19
CA TRP A 126 -1.43 -19.30 -11.06
C TRP A 126 -2.83 -19.77 -11.44
N GLY A 127 -3.21 -19.75 -12.70
CA GLY A 127 -4.53 -20.16 -13.16
C GLY A 127 -4.50 -20.89 -14.50
N LYS A 128 -5.54 -21.69 -14.76
CA LYS A 128 -5.85 -22.23 -16.08
C LYS A 128 -6.62 -21.17 -16.89
N LYS A 129 -6.74 -21.36 -18.21
CA LYS A 129 -7.54 -20.51 -19.12
C LYS A 129 -8.95 -20.28 -18.54
N GLU A 130 -9.36 -19.02 -18.48
CA GLU A 130 -10.58 -18.55 -17.83
C GLU A 130 -11.83 -18.80 -18.67
N GLN A 131 -12.94 -19.11 -17.99
CA GLN A 131 -14.28 -18.98 -18.58
C GLN A 131 -14.78 -17.54 -18.34
N GLU A 132 -15.37 -16.92 -19.35
CA GLU A 132 -15.99 -15.61 -19.23
C GLU A 132 -17.04 -15.62 -18.11
N ASN A 133 -17.06 -14.56 -17.29
CA ASN A 133 -18.00 -14.31 -16.19
C ASN A 133 -17.79 -15.06 -14.85
N GLN A 134 -16.67 -15.75 -14.62
CA GLN A 134 -16.34 -16.30 -13.30
C GLN A 134 -15.14 -15.59 -12.66
N LYS A 135 -15.11 -15.55 -11.31
CA LYS A 135 -13.94 -15.05 -10.55
C LYS A 135 -12.69 -15.81 -11.04
N PRO A 136 -11.68 -15.10 -11.58
CA PRO A 136 -10.51 -15.75 -12.11
C PRO A 136 -9.84 -16.67 -11.10
N SER A 137 -9.46 -17.88 -11.50
CA SER A 137 -8.87 -18.89 -10.59
C SER A 137 -7.56 -18.43 -9.92
N TRP A 138 -6.86 -17.46 -10.49
CA TRP A 138 -5.64 -16.89 -9.94
C TRP A 138 -5.86 -15.96 -8.77
N THR A 139 -7.07 -15.39 -8.61
CA THR A 139 -7.36 -14.41 -7.55
C THR A 139 -7.19 -14.98 -6.14
N SER A 140 -7.62 -16.22 -5.91
CA SER A 140 -7.45 -16.90 -4.62
C SER A 140 -5.98 -17.13 -4.25
N LYS A 141 -5.10 -17.29 -5.25
CA LYS A 141 -3.66 -17.37 -5.01
C LYS A 141 -3.07 -15.99 -4.75
N ALA A 142 -3.52 -14.97 -5.49
CA ALA A 142 -3.10 -13.59 -5.26
C ALA A 142 -3.45 -13.13 -3.85
N GLU A 143 -4.65 -13.39 -3.36
CA GLU A 143 -5.07 -13.04 -2.00
C GLU A 143 -4.18 -13.65 -0.90
N ARG A 144 -3.58 -14.81 -1.15
CA ARG A 144 -2.69 -15.50 -0.19
C ARG A 144 -1.21 -15.19 -0.36
N LYS A 145 -0.82 -14.61 -1.50
CA LYS A 145 0.57 -14.40 -1.90
C LYS A 145 0.95 -12.95 -2.08
N ILE A 146 -0.04 -12.07 -2.11
CA ILE A 146 0.16 -10.65 -2.30
C ILE A 146 -0.49 -9.90 -1.14
N MET A 147 0.27 -9.00 -0.54
CA MET A 147 -0.17 -8.08 0.49
C MET A 147 -0.10 -6.66 -0.05
N MET A 148 -1.00 -5.81 0.39
CA MET A 148 -1.06 -4.42 -0.04
C MET A 148 -1.23 -3.49 1.15
N MET A 149 -0.37 -2.48 1.25
CA MET A 149 -0.40 -1.47 2.32
C MET A 149 0.00 -0.10 1.78
N ASN A 150 -0.18 0.92 2.64
CA ASN A 150 0.30 2.27 2.40
C ASN A 150 1.58 2.53 3.20
N LEU A 151 2.53 3.24 2.59
CA LEU A 151 3.78 3.64 3.22
C LEU A 151 3.52 4.65 4.36
N TYR A 152 2.59 5.58 4.09
CA TYR A 152 2.05 6.52 5.08
C TYR A 152 0.55 6.23 5.21
N PRO A 153 0.05 5.88 6.42
CA PRO A 153 -1.35 5.51 6.59
C PRO A 153 -2.32 6.71 6.62
N ILE A 154 -1.81 7.91 6.42
CA ILE A 154 -2.54 9.17 6.48
C ILE A 154 -3.17 9.49 5.12
N GLY A 155 -4.49 9.53 5.07
CA GLY A 155 -5.26 9.80 3.87
C GLY A 155 -5.25 11.29 3.51
N THR A 156 -4.77 11.60 2.29
CA THR A 156 -4.85 12.92 1.68
C THR A 156 -5.05 12.75 0.18
N LYS A 157 -5.40 13.82 -0.53
CA LYS A 157 -5.59 13.80 -1.99
C LYS A 157 -4.40 13.18 -2.72
N ASP A 158 -3.18 13.53 -2.32
CA ASP A 158 -1.93 13.02 -2.89
C ASP A 158 -0.74 13.24 -1.94
N GLY A 159 0.44 12.76 -2.35
CA GLY A 159 1.66 12.89 -1.53
C GLY A 159 2.17 14.32 -1.39
N THR A 160 1.79 15.26 -2.25
CA THR A 160 2.15 16.68 -2.09
C THR A 160 1.37 17.29 -0.95
N ILE A 161 0.07 17.04 -0.90
CA ILE A 161 -0.80 17.48 0.20
C ILE A 161 -0.38 16.83 1.52
N LEU A 162 0.03 15.56 1.52
CA LEU A 162 0.55 14.92 2.73
C LEU A 162 1.78 15.67 3.28
N ARG A 163 2.73 16.04 2.41
CA ARG A 163 3.91 16.81 2.83
C ARG A 163 3.53 18.20 3.34
N GLN A 164 2.60 18.89 2.70
CA GLN A 164 2.08 20.18 3.16
C GLN A 164 1.45 20.06 4.54
N LEU A 165 0.65 19.02 4.79
CA LEU A 165 0.07 18.74 6.10
C LEU A 165 1.17 18.59 7.18
N PHE A 166 2.21 17.83 6.91
CA PHE A 166 3.34 17.69 7.85
C PHE A 166 4.12 19.00 8.03
N THR A 167 4.31 19.79 6.97
CA THR A 167 4.93 21.11 7.06
C THR A 167 4.10 22.05 7.95
N THR A 168 2.77 22.04 7.81
CA THR A 168 1.88 22.82 8.65
C THR A 168 2.01 22.42 10.12
N MET A 169 2.04 21.12 10.41
CA MET A 169 2.20 20.63 11.78
C MET A 169 3.54 21.07 12.42
N ILE A 170 4.61 21.12 11.64
CA ILE A 170 5.92 21.62 12.11
C ILE A 170 5.84 23.12 12.43
N ASN A 171 5.33 23.91 11.49
CA ASN A 171 5.25 25.37 11.64
C ASN A 171 4.37 25.76 12.85
N GLU A 172 3.38 24.95 13.18
CA GLU A 172 2.46 25.15 14.29
C GLU A 172 2.93 24.49 15.59
N ASN A 173 4.05 23.76 15.56
CA ASN A 173 4.54 22.94 16.67
C ASN A 173 3.45 22.02 17.26
N SER A 174 2.66 21.40 16.37
CA SER A 174 1.45 20.63 16.70
C SER A 174 1.59 19.11 16.47
N PHE A 175 2.78 18.63 16.06
CA PHE A 175 3.00 17.21 15.81
C PHE A 175 2.93 16.41 17.12
N PRO A 176 2.04 15.39 17.22
CA PRO A 176 1.69 14.78 18.51
C PRO A 176 2.68 13.69 19.00
N TYR A 177 3.96 13.83 18.67
CA TYR A 177 5.01 12.92 19.14
C TYR A 177 6.17 13.72 19.73
N GLU A 178 6.79 13.16 20.75
CA GLU A 178 8.02 13.69 21.30
C GLU A 178 9.18 13.53 20.31
N GLY A 179 10.01 14.55 20.19
CA GLY A 179 11.17 14.54 19.32
C GLY A 179 11.49 15.92 18.75
N ILE A 180 12.57 15.99 17.99
CA ILE A 180 12.98 17.20 17.28
C ILE A 180 12.63 16.99 15.80
N PHE A 181 11.60 17.69 15.35
CA PHE A 181 11.14 17.69 13.96
C PHE A 181 11.31 19.11 13.40
N LYS A 182 12.29 19.32 12.52
CA LYS A 182 12.61 20.63 11.93
C LYS A 182 11.96 20.83 10.57
N GLU A 183 11.76 19.74 9.85
CA GLU A 183 11.18 19.74 8.50
C GLU A 183 10.26 18.54 8.29
N GLU A 184 9.43 18.58 7.27
CA GLU A 184 8.45 17.53 6.96
C GLU A 184 9.11 16.16 6.70
N TRP A 185 10.37 16.17 6.25
CA TRP A 185 11.14 14.95 6.05
C TRP A 185 11.46 14.24 7.36
N ASP A 186 11.64 14.97 8.48
CA ASP A 186 11.87 14.36 9.79
C ASP A 186 10.64 13.54 10.22
N ILE A 187 9.42 14.07 10.00
CA ILE A 187 8.17 13.35 10.27
C ILE A 187 8.07 12.11 9.35
N ARG A 188 8.33 12.28 8.05
CA ARG A 188 8.29 11.14 7.12
C ARG A 188 9.30 10.07 7.51
N ARG A 189 10.53 10.45 7.83
CA ARG A 189 11.58 9.54 8.29
C ARG A 189 11.18 8.78 9.55
N PHE A 190 10.55 9.46 10.49
CA PHE A 190 10.05 8.86 11.72
C PHE A 190 9.05 7.73 11.41
N PHE A 191 8.07 7.97 10.54
CA PHE A 191 7.11 6.95 10.14
C PHE A 191 7.73 5.86 9.26
N LEU A 192 8.59 6.23 8.33
CA LEU A 192 9.31 5.29 7.48
C LEU A 192 10.11 4.28 8.30
N SER A 193 10.82 4.74 9.33
CA SER A 193 11.60 3.86 10.20
C SER A 193 10.73 2.79 10.86
N LYS A 194 9.53 3.15 11.32
CA LYS A 194 8.58 2.20 11.90
C LYS A 194 8.00 1.25 10.86
N MET A 195 7.67 1.76 9.68
CA MET A 195 7.17 0.95 8.57
C MET A 195 8.24 -0.04 8.08
N HIS A 196 9.49 0.39 7.94
CA HIS A 196 10.62 -0.47 7.63
C HIS A 196 10.78 -1.59 8.65
N GLN A 197 10.79 -1.24 9.94
CA GLN A 197 10.87 -2.23 11.02
C GLN A 197 9.76 -3.28 10.89
N PHE A 198 8.52 -2.84 10.72
CA PHE A 198 7.38 -3.74 10.56
C PHE A 198 7.52 -4.65 9.33
N ILE A 199 7.84 -4.08 8.17
CA ILE A 199 7.97 -4.83 6.92
C ILE A 199 9.13 -5.85 7.01
N GLN A 200 10.31 -5.43 7.48
CA GLN A 200 11.50 -6.27 7.49
C GLN A 200 11.47 -7.35 8.57
N GLN A 201 10.92 -7.04 9.73
CA GLN A 201 10.95 -7.98 10.87
C GLN A 201 9.74 -8.92 10.90
N PHE A 202 8.57 -8.46 10.46
CA PHE A 202 7.33 -9.20 10.64
C PHE A 202 6.67 -9.64 9.33
N VAL A 203 6.55 -8.76 8.33
CA VAL A 203 5.97 -9.15 7.04
C VAL A 203 6.92 -10.03 6.25
N LYS A 204 8.21 -9.66 6.14
CA LYS A 204 9.30 -10.37 5.44
C LYS A 204 8.93 -10.70 3.98
N PRO A 205 8.50 -9.73 3.17
CA PRO A 205 8.10 -10.00 1.79
C PRO A 205 9.30 -10.46 0.96
N LYS A 206 9.04 -11.35 -0.01
CA LYS A 206 10.10 -11.76 -0.94
C LYS A 206 10.46 -10.62 -1.90
N THR A 207 9.46 -9.87 -2.35
CA THR A 207 9.64 -8.67 -3.17
C THR A 207 8.69 -7.57 -2.74
N ILE A 208 9.05 -6.31 -3.05
CA ILE A 208 8.24 -5.13 -2.78
C ILE A 208 8.00 -4.39 -4.08
N LEU A 209 6.74 -4.09 -4.39
CA LEU A 209 6.33 -3.24 -5.50
C LEU A 209 5.85 -1.89 -4.98
N CYS A 210 6.61 -0.85 -5.20
CA CYS A 210 6.27 0.53 -4.86
C CYS A 210 5.47 1.20 -5.98
N LEU A 211 4.28 1.69 -5.68
CA LEU A 211 3.41 2.37 -6.63
C LEU A 211 3.74 3.87 -6.69
N GLY A 212 4.66 4.23 -7.56
CA GLY A 212 5.13 5.60 -7.79
C GLY A 212 6.61 5.78 -7.47
N LYS A 213 7.26 6.73 -8.20
CA LYS A 213 8.66 7.07 -7.98
C LYS A 213 8.90 7.59 -6.56
N SER A 214 7.99 8.39 -6.02
CA SER A 214 8.11 8.90 -4.64
C SER A 214 8.05 7.77 -3.62
N THR A 215 7.20 6.75 -3.83
CA THR A 215 7.08 5.63 -2.90
C THR A 215 8.38 4.82 -2.82
N ILE A 216 8.97 4.47 -3.97
CA ILE A 216 10.26 3.75 -3.96
C ILE A 216 11.37 4.63 -3.43
N SER A 217 11.43 5.93 -3.81
CA SER A 217 12.45 6.85 -3.33
C SER A 217 12.42 6.98 -1.80
N ASP A 218 11.24 7.16 -1.21
CA ASP A 218 11.11 7.24 0.24
C ASP A 218 11.48 5.90 0.90
N TYR A 219 10.92 4.79 0.39
CA TYR A 219 11.18 3.47 0.95
C TYR A 219 12.66 3.05 0.89
N THR A 220 13.40 3.46 -0.14
CA THR A 220 14.83 3.15 -0.30
C THR A 220 15.76 4.28 0.14
N TRP A 221 15.25 5.26 0.88
CA TRP A 221 16.04 6.43 1.35
C TRP A 221 16.74 7.19 0.21
N GLY A 222 16.10 7.25 -0.97
CA GLY A 222 16.66 7.85 -2.17
C GLY A 222 17.56 6.94 -3.01
N GLU A 223 17.88 5.75 -2.51
CA GLU A 223 18.73 4.73 -3.16
C GLU A 223 17.98 4.03 -4.31
N VAL A 224 17.74 4.74 -5.41
CA VAL A 224 16.94 4.27 -6.53
C VAL A 224 17.59 4.55 -7.87
N GLU A 225 17.44 3.63 -8.82
CA GLU A 225 17.83 3.80 -10.21
C GLU A 225 16.73 3.34 -11.18
N GLU A 226 16.74 3.83 -12.40
CA GLU A 226 15.81 3.35 -13.43
C GLU A 226 16.33 2.03 -14.00
N SER A 227 15.46 1.05 -14.12
CA SER A 227 15.79 -0.24 -14.73
C SER A 227 15.94 -0.09 -16.26
N LYS A 228 16.31 -1.19 -16.94
CA LYS A 228 16.27 -1.24 -18.41
C LYS A 228 14.88 -0.96 -19.03
N TYR A 229 13.83 -0.98 -18.22
CA TYR A 229 12.47 -0.69 -18.65
C TYR A 229 12.07 0.71 -18.21
N LYS A 230 11.79 1.61 -19.16
CA LYS A 230 11.37 2.99 -18.89
C LYS A 230 10.19 3.08 -17.91
N GLY A 231 10.38 3.84 -16.84
CA GLY A 231 9.38 4.05 -15.78
C GLY A 231 9.24 2.89 -14.80
N VAL A 232 10.15 1.92 -14.84
CA VAL A 232 10.33 0.89 -13.80
C VAL A 232 11.67 1.14 -13.11
N TYR A 233 11.66 1.22 -11.81
CA TYR A 233 12.79 1.55 -10.94
C TYR A 233 13.17 0.35 -10.09
N ILE A 234 14.41 0.29 -9.65
CA ILE A 234 14.93 -0.70 -8.70
C ILE A 234 15.67 0.00 -7.58
N GLY A 235 15.64 -0.55 -6.39
CA GLY A 235 16.44 -0.05 -5.27
C GLY A 235 17.89 -0.51 -5.44
N LYS A 236 18.85 0.43 -5.36
CA LYS A 236 20.28 0.12 -5.53
C LYS A 236 20.79 -0.87 -4.49
N ASN A 237 20.53 -0.59 -3.21
CA ASN A 237 20.90 -1.44 -2.08
C ASN A 237 19.73 -2.31 -1.59
N TYR A 238 18.59 -2.30 -2.29
CA TYR A 238 17.36 -3.01 -1.99
C TYR A 238 16.96 -3.90 -3.16
N THR A 239 17.73 -4.97 -3.41
CA THR A 239 17.64 -5.80 -4.62
C THR A 239 16.29 -6.45 -4.86
N ASN A 240 15.44 -6.48 -3.84
CA ASN A 240 14.07 -7.01 -3.92
C ASN A 240 13.00 -5.92 -3.98
N VAL A 241 13.37 -4.63 -4.16
CA VAL A 241 12.44 -3.51 -4.21
C VAL A 241 12.35 -2.95 -5.63
N VAL A 242 11.15 -2.96 -6.17
CA VAL A 242 10.81 -2.47 -7.52
C VAL A 242 9.80 -1.34 -7.40
N GLY A 243 9.99 -0.28 -8.16
CA GLY A 243 9.05 0.84 -8.26
C GLY A 243 8.49 0.96 -9.67
N VAL A 244 7.27 1.45 -9.78
CA VAL A 244 6.65 1.72 -11.08
C VAL A 244 6.05 3.11 -11.11
N SER A 245 6.42 3.90 -12.15
CA SER A 245 5.88 5.25 -12.32
C SER A 245 4.37 5.22 -12.53
N ARG A 246 3.64 6.10 -11.83
CA ARG A 246 2.19 6.27 -11.99
C ARG A 246 1.80 7.16 -13.17
N ARG A 247 2.76 7.87 -13.80
CA ARG A 247 2.50 8.79 -14.92
C ARG A 247 2.53 8.05 -16.24
N GLY A 248 1.54 8.31 -17.12
CA GLY A 248 1.45 7.76 -18.49
C GLY A 248 0.83 6.36 -18.58
N THR A 249 0.95 5.71 -19.75
CA THR A 249 0.33 4.39 -20.02
C THR A 249 0.90 3.30 -19.14
N TRP A 250 0.05 2.71 -18.33
CA TRP A 250 0.42 1.76 -17.29
C TRP A 250 0.60 0.32 -17.78
N THR A 251 -0.12 -0.09 -18.83
CA THR A 251 -0.15 -1.48 -19.28
C THR A 251 1.25 -2.06 -19.51
N ASN A 252 2.10 -1.36 -20.25
CA ASN A 252 3.47 -1.82 -20.49
C ASN A 252 4.33 -1.80 -19.23
N ARG A 253 4.13 -0.82 -18.35
CA ARG A 253 4.91 -0.70 -17.10
C ARG A 253 4.52 -1.76 -16.08
N ALA A 254 3.22 -2.04 -15.95
CA ALA A 254 2.71 -3.12 -15.11
C ALA A 254 3.27 -4.48 -15.55
N LYS A 255 3.27 -4.74 -16.85
CA LYS A 255 3.89 -5.93 -17.44
C LYS A 255 5.39 -6.00 -17.16
N ASN A 256 6.11 -4.91 -17.38
CA ASN A 256 7.55 -4.86 -17.15
C ASN A 256 7.89 -5.01 -15.65
N ALA A 257 7.14 -4.39 -14.76
CA ALA A 257 7.30 -4.59 -13.32
C ALA A 257 7.04 -6.05 -12.92
N ALA A 258 6.02 -6.69 -13.50
CA ALA A 258 5.75 -8.11 -13.26
C ALA A 258 6.91 -9.01 -13.73
N PHE A 259 7.54 -8.71 -14.87
CA PHE A 259 8.74 -9.42 -15.33
C PHE A 259 9.91 -9.24 -14.36
N VAL A 260 10.23 -8.01 -13.97
CA VAL A 260 11.34 -7.74 -13.04
C VAL A 260 11.12 -8.46 -11.71
N ILE A 261 9.91 -8.40 -11.15
CA ILE A 261 9.59 -9.08 -9.89
C ILE A 261 9.67 -10.61 -10.05
N ASN A 262 9.17 -11.14 -11.16
CA ASN A 262 9.25 -12.58 -11.41
C ASN A 262 10.71 -13.05 -11.54
N ASP A 263 11.57 -12.27 -12.16
CA ASP A 263 13.00 -12.56 -12.25
C ASP A 263 13.67 -12.57 -10.86
N ILE A 264 13.33 -11.62 -10.00
CA ILE A 264 13.81 -11.58 -8.61
C ILE A 264 13.37 -12.83 -7.84
N LEU A 265 12.13 -13.24 -7.99
CA LEU A 265 11.56 -14.39 -7.28
C LEU A 265 12.10 -15.75 -7.77
N ASN A 266 12.75 -15.79 -8.93
CA ASN A 266 13.32 -17.01 -9.51
C ASN A 266 14.84 -17.14 -9.27
N ARG A 267 15.46 -16.13 -8.68
CA ARG A 267 16.86 -16.18 -8.20
C ARG A 267 16.97 -16.88 -6.86
#